data_27403c39cbd15b44b893a667a8e1030d
#
_entry.id   27403c39cbd15b44b893a667a8e1030d
#
_cell.length_a   1.000
_cell.length_b   1.000
_cell.length_c   1.000
_cell.angle_alpha   90.00
_cell.angle_beta   90.00
_cell.angle_gamma   90.00
#
_symmetry.space_group_name_H-M   'P 1'
#
loop_
_entity.id
_entity.type
_entity.pdbx_description
1 polymer ?
#
loop_
_entity_poly.entity_id
_entity_poly.type
_entity_poly.pdbx_seq_one_letter_code
_entity_poly.pdbx_strand_id
1 'polypeptide(L)'
;KTFLGDQYQMPPMFSAIKIDGVPLYKSARKGEDVEREPRFVRVMTWEITRFAPTELDFILKCSKGTYVRTLANDLGAKLGCGAHLGALRRTATHSFQVSQALTIDQFEALSRSEIESRLIPVRTAVPPGFVL
;
A
#
# COMPACT_ATOMS: atom_id res chain seq x y z
N LYS A 1 16.19 -12.05 2.92
CA LYS A 1 16.76 -10.99 3.80
C LYS A 1 16.92 -9.63 3.09
N THR A 2 17.07 -9.58 1.77
CA THR A 2 17.38 -8.34 1.03
C THR A 2 16.19 -7.40 0.80
N PHE A 3 14.97 -7.80 1.12
CA PHE A 3 13.78 -6.95 1.03
C PHE A 3 13.26 -6.50 2.40
N LEU A 4 13.89 -6.92 3.50
CA LEU A 4 13.58 -6.44 4.85
C LEU A 4 14.45 -5.24 5.21
N GLY A 5 13.90 -4.33 5.97
CA GLY A 5 14.57 -3.14 6.46
C GLY A 5 14.41 -1.94 5.52
N ASP A 6 15.39 -1.06 5.62
CA ASP A 6 15.43 0.20 4.87
C ASP A 6 15.92 -0.02 3.46
N GLN A 7 15.23 0.57 2.50
CA GLN A 7 15.58 0.47 1.09
C GLN A 7 15.05 1.66 0.29
N TYR A 8 15.66 1.86 -0.87
CA TYR A 8 15.15 2.81 -1.87
C TYR A 8 14.36 2.04 -2.93
N GLN A 9 13.17 2.52 -3.21
CA GLN A 9 12.26 1.92 -4.17
C GLN A 9 11.93 2.89 -5.29
N MET A 10 12.09 2.47 -6.54
CA MET A 10 11.63 3.24 -7.69
C MET A 10 10.10 3.17 -7.77
N PRO A 11 9.38 4.30 -7.69
CA PRO A 11 7.94 4.31 -7.84
C PRO A 11 7.52 3.80 -9.23
N PRO A 12 6.42 3.04 -9.33
CA PRO A 12 5.93 2.60 -10.64
C PRO A 12 5.34 3.78 -11.41
N MET A 13 5.41 3.73 -12.75
CA MET A 13 4.81 4.74 -13.63
C MET A 13 3.30 4.90 -13.38
N PHE A 14 2.59 3.79 -13.16
CA PHE A 14 1.18 3.81 -12.78
C PHE A 14 1.02 4.14 -11.28
N SER A 15 1.34 5.38 -10.91
CA SER A 15 1.20 5.89 -9.55
C SER A 15 0.56 7.28 -9.53
N ALA A 16 0.05 7.68 -8.37
CA ALA A 16 -0.52 9.02 -8.14
C ALA A 16 0.54 10.08 -7.79
N ILE A 17 1.82 9.73 -7.82
CA ILE A 17 2.92 10.69 -7.63
C ILE A 17 2.85 11.73 -8.73
N LYS A 18 3.00 12.99 -8.35
CA LYS A 18 3.04 14.11 -9.28
C LYS A 18 4.48 14.54 -9.52
N ILE A 19 4.82 14.74 -10.78
CA ILE A 19 6.04 15.42 -11.24
C ILE A 19 5.55 16.63 -12.02
N ASP A 20 6.03 17.80 -11.71
CA ASP A 20 5.59 19.08 -12.28
C ASP A 20 4.06 19.27 -12.27
N GLY A 21 3.42 18.82 -11.16
CA GLY A 21 1.97 18.90 -10.99
C GLY A 21 1.16 17.83 -11.72
N VAL A 22 1.79 17.03 -12.59
CA VAL A 22 1.12 15.97 -13.39
C VAL A 22 1.30 14.61 -12.72
N PRO A 23 0.20 13.86 -12.42
CA PRO A 23 0.30 12.51 -11.91
C PRO A 23 0.96 11.56 -12.92
N LEU A 24 1.90 10.73 -12.47
CA LEU A 24 2.66 9.79 -13.32
C LEU A 24 1.77 8.85 -14.13
N TYR A 25 0.63 8.41 -13.59
CA TYR A 25 -0.29 7.54 -14.32
C TYR A 25 -0.86 8.18 -15.60
N LYS A 26 -0.92 9.54 -15.67
CA LYS A 26 -1.37 10.23 -16.91
C LYS A 26 -0.33 10.12 -18.01
N SER A 27 0.94 10.31 -17.68
CA SER A 27 2.06 10.11 -18.63
C SER A 27 2.19 8.64 -19.03
N ALA A 28 2.06 7.72 -18.05
CA ALA A 28 2.07 6.29 -18.33
C ALA A 28 1.00 5.85 -19.35
N ARG A 29 -0.23 6.42 -19.25
CA ARG A 29 -1.31 6.14 -20.22
C ARG A 29 -1.03 6.64 -21.64
N LYS A 30 -0.15 7.64 -21.80
CA LYS A 30 0.29 8.15 -23.08
C LYS A 30 1.51 7.40 -23.63
N GLY A 31 2.04 6.41 -22.87
CA GLY A 31 3.27 5.72 -23.23
C GLY A 31 4.54 6.52 -22.98
N GLU A 32 4.43 7.65 -22.27
CA GLU A 32 5.57 8.49 -21.88
C GLU A 32 6.25 7.88 -20.67
N ASP A 33 7.57 7.66 -20.74
CA ASP A 33 8.37 7.34 -19.55
C ASP A 33 8.94 8.63 -18.97
N VAL A 34 8.68 8.83 -17.67
CA VAL A 34 9.11 10.02 -16.93
C VAL A 34 10.17 9.60 -15.94
N GLU A 35 11.26 10.33 -15.89
CA GLU A 35 12.32 10.10 -14.90
C GLU A 35 11.75 10.23 -13.48
N ARG A 36 12.10 9.29 -12.61
CA ARG A 36 11.59 9.20 -11.24
C ARG A 36 12.75 9.07 -10.28
N GLU A 37 12.60 9.70 -9.13
CA GLU A 37 13.56 9.54 -8.06
C GLU A 37 13.19 8.35 -7.17
N PRO A 38 14.17 7.52 -6.76
CA PRO A 38 13.95 6.49 -5.77
C PRO A 38 13.47 7.10 -4.44
N ARG A 39 12.50 6.45 -3.80
CA ARG A 39 11.95 6.88 -2.53
C ARG A 39 12.33 5.93 -1.42
N PHE A 40 12.69 6.50 -0.29
CA PHE A 40 12.97 5.74 0.91
C PHE A 40 11.70 5.06 1.43
N VAL A 41 11.79 3.75 1.63
CA VAL A 41 10.74 2.91 2.21
C VAL A 41 11.37 1.92 3.20
N ARG A 42 10.55 1.43 4.12
CA ARG A 42 10.97 0.40 5.08
C ARG A 42 9.99 -0.76 5.04
N VAL A 43 10.50 -1.95 4.89
CA VAL A 43 9.75 -3.20 5.08
C VAL A 43 10.05 -3.74 6.48
N MET A 44 9.07 -3.68 7.37
CA MET A 44 9.22 -4.07 8.77
C MET A 44 9.12 -5.59 8.94
N THR A 45 8.13 -6.21 8.29
CA THR A 45 7.95 -7.66 8.29
C THR A 45 7.52 -8.14 6.91
N TRP A 46 7.98 -9.32 6.54
CA TRP A 46 7.55 -10.05 5.35
C TRP A 46 7.46 -11.53 5.70
N GLU A 47 6.26 -12.03 5.81
CA GLU A 47 5.96 -13.41 6.16
C GLU A 47 5.34 -14.12 4.96
N ILE A 48 5.96 -15.22 4.51
CA ILE A 48 5.42 -16.07 3.45
C ILE A 48 4.40 -16.99 4.10
N THR A 49 3.15 -16.91 3.66
CA THR A 49 2.04 -17.71 4.20
C THR A 49 1.72 -18.92 3.32
N ARG A 50 2.02 -18.83 2.03
CA ARG A 50 1.88 -19.95 1.08
C ARG A 50 2.92 -19.83 -0.02
N PHE A 51 3.50 -20.96 -0.39
CA PHE A 51 4.38 -21.09 -1.53
C PHE A 51 3.90 -22.22 -2.44
N ALA A 52 3.70 -21.92 -3.71
CA ALA A 52 3.37 -22.85 -4.77
C ALA A 52 4.25 -22.56 -6.01
N PRO A 53 4.37 -23.47 -6.97
CA PRO A 53 5.29 -23.29 -8.10
C PRO A 53 5.15 -21.98 -8.88
N THR A 54 3.93 -21.43 -8.95
CA THR A 54 3.63 -20.21 -9.70
C THR A 54 3.07 -19.07 -8.85
N GLU A 55 2.88 -19.30 -7.55
CA GLU A 55 2.22 -18.35 -6.64
C GLU A 55 2.91 -18.27 -5.29
N LEU A 56 2.97 -17.05 -4.75
CA LEU A 56 3.48 -16.75 -3.44
C LEU A 56 2.50 -15.84 -2.70
N ASP A 57 1.95 -16.31 -1.57
CA ASP A 57 1.16 -15.47 -0.69
C ASP A 57 2.00 -14.99 0.48
N PHE A 58 1.81 -13.74 0.88
CA PHE A 58 2.58 -13.16 1.98
C PHE A 58 1.79 -12.10 2.74
N ILE A 59 2.18 -11.91 3.99
CA ILE A 59 1.76 -10.78 4.82
C ILE A 59 2.94 -9.80 4.91
N LEU A 60 2.66 -8.54 4.63
CA LEU A 60 3.67 -7.48 4.59
C LEU A 60 3.29 -6.34 5.52
N LYS A 61 4.22 -5.91 6.38
CA LYS A 61 4.12 -4.64 7.10
C LYS A 61 5.22 -3.70 6.60
N CYS A 62 4.82 -2.54 6.10
CA CYS A 62 5.74 -1.59 5.48
C CYS A 62 5.37 -0.14 5.80
N SER A 63 6.29 0.78 5.57
CA SER A 63 6.07 2.21 5.70
C SER A 63 5.09 2.75 4.66
N LYS A 64 4.54 3.92 4.93
CA LYS A 64 3.77 4.68 3.93
C LYS A 64 4.62 4.90 2.68
N GLY A 65 3.97 4.94 1.52
CA GLY A 65 4.64 5.18 0.24
C GLY A 65 5.26 3.92 -0.38
N THR A 66 5.29 2.78 0.30
CA THR A 66 5.75 1.52 -0.26
C THR A 66 4.80 1.01 -1.34
N TYR A 67 5.34 0.69 -2.51
CA TYR A 67 4.61 0.06 -3.61
C TYR A 67 4.83 -1.45 -3.59
N VAL A 68 3.82 -2.20 -3.16
CA VAL A 68 3.89 -3.67 -3.11
C VAL A 68 4.05 -4.27 -4.50
N ARG A 69 3.52 -3.62 -5.54
CA ARG A 69 3.74 -4.00 -6.95
C ARG A 69 5.21 -3.97 -7.34
N THR A 70 5.93 -2.94 -6.92
CA THR A 70 7.37 -2.84 -7.18
C THR A 70 8.13 -3.92 -6.41
N LEU A 71 7.77 -4.20 -5.14
CA LEU A 71 8.39 -5.28 -4.38
C LEU A 71 8.21 -6.65 -5.05
N ALA A 72 7.01 -6.93 -5.60
CA ALA A 72 6.76 -8.17 -6.33
C ALA A 72 7.60 -8.26 -7.61
N ASN A 73 7.66 -7.17 -8.39
CA ASN A 73 8.50 -7.09 -9.59
C ASN A 73 9.98 -7.30 -9.28
N ASP A 74 10.50 -6.61 -8.26
CA ASP A 74 11.91 -6.68 -7.87
C ASP A 74 12.28 -8.07 -7.32
N LEU A 75 11.34 -8.71 -6.59
CA LEU A 75 11.50 -10.09 -6.16
C LEU A 75 11.62 -11.03 -7.35
N GLY A 76 10.74 -10.90 -8.33
CA GLY A 76 10.76 -11.72 -9.54
C GLY A 76 12.02 -11.49 -10.37
N ALA A 77 12.47 -10.26 -10.52
CA ALA A 77 13.72 -9.92 -11.17
C ALA A 77 14.93 -10.55 -10.45
N LYS A 78 14.94 -10.52 -9.11
CA LYS A 78 16.02 -11.11 -8.31
C LYS A 78 16.05 -12.64 -8.38
N LEU A 79 14.91 -13.28 -8.55
CA LEU A 79 14.78 -14.72 -8.73
C LEU A 79 15.07 -15.15 -10.19
N GLY A 80 15.12 -14.22 -11.13
CA GLY A 80 15.37 -14.48 -12.54
C GLY A 80 14.16 -14.99 -13.34
N CYS A 81 13.00 -15.12 -12.71
CA CYS A 81 11.77 -15.64 -13.34
C CYS A 81 10.72 -14.57 -13.65
N GLY A 82 10.94 -13.31 -13.19
CA GLY A 82 9.93 -12.27 -13.21
C GLY A 82 8.80 -12.57 -12.21
N ALA A 83 8.07 -11.53 -11.80
CA ALA A 83 6.83 -11.67 -11.02
C ALA A 83 5.97 -10.41 -11.15
N HIS A 84 4.69 -10.56 -10.86
CA HIS A 84 3.75 -9.45 -10.73
C HIS A 84 2.83 -9.67 -9.54
N LEU A 85 2.22 -8.60 -9.06
CA LEU A 85 1.26 -8.67 -7.98
C LEU A 85 -0.10 -9.10 -8.53
N GLY A 86 -0.55 -10.32 -8.23
CA GLY A 86 -1.84 -10.87 -8.69
C GLY A 86 -3.02 -10.30 -7.90
N ALA A 87 -2.87 -10.20 -6.57
CA ALA A 87 -3.90 -9.66 -5.69
C ALA A 87 -3.27 -8.86 -4.55
N LEU A 88 -4.00 -7.89 -4.02
CA LEU A 88 -3.59 -7.08 -2.87
C LEU A 88 -4.79 -6.75 -2.00
N ARG A 89 -4.68 -7.04 -0.70
CA ARG A 89 -5.63 -6.60 0.31
C ARG A 89 -4.91 -5.82 1.40
N ARG A 90 -5.31 -4.57 1.60
CA ARG A 90 -4.85 -3.79 2.76
C ARG A 90 -5.69 -4.20 3.96
N THR A 91 -5.05 -4.73 5.00
CA THR A 91 -5.72 -5.19 6.23
C THR A 91 -5.63 -4.18 7.36
N ALA A 92 -4.66 -3.26 7.30
CA ALA A 92 -4.49 -2.21 8.30
C ALA A 92 -3.84 -0.95 7.71
N THR A 93 -4.11 0.18 8.32
CA THR A 93 -3.42 1.45 8.11
C THR A 93 -3.34 2.18 9.45
N HIS A 94 -2.12 2.41 9.96
CA HIS A 94 -1.89 2.96 11.28
C HIS A 94 -2.64 2.15 12.35
N SER A 95 -3.54 2.77 13.12
CA SER A 95 -4.38 2.13 14.14
C SER A 95 -5.66 1.51 13.58
N PHE A 96 -5.99 1.75 12.32
CA PHE A 96 -7.22 1.28 11.70
C PHE A 96 -7.05 -0.13 11.13
N GLN A 97 -7.96 -1.03 11.49
CA GLN A 97 -8.00 -2.41 11.01
C GLN A 97 -9.21 -2.63 10.09
N VAL A 98 -9.03 -3.41 9.04
CA VAL A 98 -10.14 -3.75 8.13
C VAL A 98 -11.26 -4.54 8.83
N SER A 99 -10.92 -5.28 9.89
CA SER A 99 -11.89 -6.00 10.73
C SER A 99 -12.85 -5.09 11.49
N GLN A 100 -12.51 -3.82 11.66
CA GLN A 100 -13.33 -2.79 12.32
C GLN A 100 -14.11 -1.95 11.31
N ALA A 101 -13.83 -2.12 10.02
CA ALA A 101 -14.49 -1.38 8.95
C ALA A 101 -15.87 -1.97 8.64
N LEU A 102 -16.78 -1.11 8.23
CA LEU A 102 -18.07 -1.50 7.68
C LEU A 102 -17.98 -1.60 6.15
N THR A 103 -18.72 -2.52 5.57
CA THR A 103 -19.01 -2.45 4.13
C THR A 103 -19.98 -1.30 3.85
N ILE A 104 -20.11 -0.90 2.59
CA ILE A 104 -21.05 0.14 2.19
C ILE A 104 -22.46 -0.27 2.57
N ASP A 105 -22.87 -1.50 2.26
CA ASP A 105 -24.22 -2.01 2.57
C ASP A 105 -24.51 -2.01 4.09
N GLN A 106 -23.50 -2.39 4.90
CA GLN A 106 -23.62 -2.32 6.36
C GLN A 106 -23.75 -0.88 6.85
N PHE A 107 -23.04 0.05 6.25
CA PHE A 107 -23.10 1.46 6.61
C PHE A 107 -24.47 2.07 6.22
N GLU A 108 -24.97 1.76 5.05
CA GLU A 108 -26.29 2.24 4.56
C GLU A 108 -27.46 1.71 5.40
N ALA A 109 -27.31 0.54 6.01
CA ALA A 109 -28.30 -0.04 6.90
C ALA A 109 -28.36 0.59 8.30
N LEU A 110 -27.38 1.42 8.68
CA LEU A 110 -27.31 2.04 10.00
C LEU A 110 -28.23 3.27 10.09
N SER A 111 -28.85 3.44 11.25
CA SER A 111 -29.50 4.68 11.64
C SER A 111 -28.44 5.77 11.92
N ARG A 112 -28.90 7.03 11.89
CA ARG A 112 -28.03 8.18 12.21
C ARG A 112 -27.37 8.06 13.58
N SER A 113 -28.09 7.64 14.60
CA SER A 113 -27.55 7.47 15.96
C SER A 113 -26.49 6.37 16.05
N GLU A 114 -26.66 5.27 15.31
CA GLU A 114 -25.66 4.22 15.22
C GLU A 114 -24.38 4.68 14.50
N ILE A 115 -24.53 5.49 13.42
CA ILE A 115 -23.38 6.10 12.74
C ILE A 115 -22.64 7.02 13.72
N GLU A 116 -23.36 7.93 14.39
CA GLU A 116 -22.75 8.88 15.34
C GLU A 116 -21.99 8.15 16.47
N SER A 117 -22.52 7.04 16.98
CA SER A 117 -21.85 6.23 18.02
C SER A 117 -20.57 5.53 17.56
N ARG A 118 -20.41 5.33 16.23
CA ARG A 118 -19.26 4.69 15.62
C ARG A 118 -18.19 5.67 15.12
N LEU A 119 -18.45 6.97 15.19
CA LEU A 119 -17.48 7.98 14.78
C LEU A 119 -16.25 7.91 15.66
N ILE A 120 -15.10 7.82 15.03
CA ILE A 120 -13.81 7.87 15.72
C ILE A 120 -13.43 9.34 15.93
N PRO A 121 -13.23 9.78 17.17
CA PRO A 121 -12.82 11.15 17.44
C PRO A 121 -11.54 11.52 16.71
N VAL A 122 -11.48 12.71 16.10
CA VAL A 122 -10.31 13.17 15.33
C VAL A 122 -9.02 13.06 16.14
N ARG A 123 -9.07 13.40 17.44
CA ARG A 123 -7.90 13.29 18.34
C ARG A 123 -7.33 11.87 18.45
N THR A 124 -8.17 10.84 18.29
CA THR A 124 -7.75 9.44 18.33
C THR A 124 -7.25 8.97 16.96
N ALA A 125 -7.73 9.61 15.89
CA ALA A 125 -7.40 9.24 14.52
C ALA A 125 -6.07 9.81 14.03
N VAL A 126 -5.57 10.89 14.65
CA VAL A 126 -4.30 11.53 14.26
C VAL A 126 -3.11 10.90 15.00
N PRO A 127 -1.93 10.83 14.35
CA PRO A 127 -0.71 10.35 15.00
C PRO A 127 -0.32 11.21 16.21
N PRO A 128 0.35 10.64 17.21
CA PRO A 128 0.92 11.42 18.33
C PRO A 128 1.84 12.52 17.80
N GLY A 129 1.72 13.73 18.36
CA GLY A 129 2.53 14.89 17.96
C GLY A 129 1.95 15.72 16.81
N PHE A 130 0.80 15.35 16.27
CA PHE A 130 0.08 16.17 15.31
C PHE A 130 -0.67 17.29 16.07
N VAL A 131 -0.33 18.55 15.80
CA VAL A 131 -1.05 19.71 16.35
C VAL A 131 -2.19 20.03 15.38
N LEU A 132 -3.41 20.03 15.89
CA LEU A 132 -4.64 20.44 15.15
C LEU A 132 -4.75 21.95 15.14
#